data_075a7b1f81cd0214c4d241e438fee6cc
#
_entry.id   075a7b1f81cd0214c4d241e438fee6cc
#
_cell.length_a   1.000
_cell.length_b   1.000
_cell.length_c   1.000
_cell.angle_alpha   90.00
_cell.angle_beta   90.00
_cell.angle_gamma   90.00
#
_symmetry.space_group_name_H-M   'P 1'
#
loop_
_entity.id
_entity.type
_entity.pdbx_description
1 polymer ?
#
loop_
_entity_poly.entity_id
_entity_poly.type
_entity_poly.pdbx_seq_one_letter_code
_entity_poly.pdbx_strand_id
1 'polypeptide(L)'
;MASKDRQFILDRKDIPADPNAYVYRDPRRGGGRWSIYFYDRETKERHRFVLKDGNGNYPPPTIAGQEEAWMLGISKYVELKGKSDRGEAIRSLTWEEMTKKFLLKEKRRISDIPNNGITKARFRLLTTQVRWLSDYVSNQKKPVHRFRRNEFLNYEVWRKERAKEFGKDIPQQTTINQEISTLRRCFAEVAVSNGYLTRDSTPELPKIKLPKDKKHRRDDLSENEWLMLEKCARLYWCKGLTRILDDEYMIEKNKNGSYKTITTVNKASARSKTQLLHRQLLYWGMRISMDTGIRIGSLRKMKWKHISENTTIPVEERKVWKSIDVPAENTKTGRSYRVSAPIARHLEQLRKCTKFVKPDDFLFINQKLGQPFSDRIFNDGLAEMLVEGRLADWAENDSNNCRKYNIHSGKNLTWYSFRHTYITMRLKAGTPLAIVAANTDTSLKYIQDHYFHYRADEATDELSKGRSKRLRSAMGAMSWVDAVATEEQNS
;
A
#
# COMPACT_ATOMS: atom_id res chain seq x y z
N MET A 1 41.20 -27.41 11.55
CA MET A 1 40.20 -28.47 11.29
C MET A 1 40.37 -29.13 9.91
N ALA A 2 41.54 -29.56 9.53
CA ALA A 2 41.83 -30.05 8.16
C ALA A 2 42.20 -31.54 8.09
N SER A 3 42.18 -32.31 9.17
CA SER A 3 42.76 -33.63 9.17
C SER A 3 41.81 -34.83 9.15
N LYS A 4 40.53 -34.65 9.53
CA LYS A 4 39.56 -35.78 9.59
C LYS A 4 38.93 -36.18 8.24
N ASP A 5 38.88 -35.30 7.25
CA ASP A 5 38.24 -35.60 5.95
C ASP A 5 39.18 -36.34 4.95
N ARG A 6 40.47 -36.27 5.14
CA ARG A 6 41.45 -36.90 4.22
C ARG A 6 41.47 -38.44 4.30
N GLN A 7 41.08 -39.03 5.40
CA GLN A 7 41.13 -40.48 5.64
C GLN A 7 40.17 -41.31 4.77
N PHE A 8 39.19 -40.69 4.12
CA PHE A 8 38.15 -41.38 3.37
C PHE A 8 38.12 -41.05 1.87
N ILE A 9 39.11 -40.29 1.40
CA ILE A 9 39.27 -40.01 -0.03
C ILE A 9 40.11 -41.12 -0.62
N LEU A 10 39.48 -41.91 -1.49
CA LEU A 10 40.15 -42.99 -2.23
C LEU A 10 40.43 -42.53 -3.66
N ASP A 11 41.47 -43.13 -4.24
CA ASP A 11 41.84 -43.01 -5.67
C ASP A 11 41.91 -41.54 -6.15
N ARG A 12 42.44 -40.64 -5.32
CA ARG A 12 42.58 -39.24 -5.64
C ARG A 12 43.58 -39.05 -6.81
N LYS A 13 43.15 -38.28 -7.81
CA LYS A 13 43.98 -37.84 -8.93
C LYS A 13 43.83 -36.31 -9.07
N ASP A 14 44.90 -35.57 -8.91
CA ASP A 14 44.93 -34.12 -8.95
C ASP A 14 44.77 -33.61 -10.38
N ILE A 15 44.09 -32.45 -10.56
CA ILE A 15 44.02 -31.75 -11.84
C ILE A 15 45.34 -30.96 -12.03
N PRO A 16 46.13 -31.23 -13.11
CA PRO A 16 47.45 -30.63 -13.26
C PRO A 16 47.47 -29.11 -13.27
N ALA A 17 46.40 -28.45 -13.74
CA ALA A 17 46.29 -27.02 -13.85
C ALA A 17 45.95 -26.31 -12.51
N ASP A 18 45.51 -27.05 -11.48
CA ASP A 18 45.11 -26.50 -10.20
C ASP A 18 45.24 -27.48 -9.03
N PRO A 19 46.20 -27.24 -8.12
CA PRO A 19 46.40 -28.14 -6.97
C PRO A 19 45.21 -28.18 -5.97
N ASN A 20 44.25 -27.28 -6.14
CA ASN A 20 43.04 -27.22 -5.34
C ASN A 20 41.84 -27.92 -5.99
N ALA A 21 42.06 -28.60 -7.12
CA ALA A 21 41.04 -29.38 -7.80
C ALA A 21 41.54 -30.83 -7.99
N TYR A 22 40.71 -31.82 -7.69
CA TYR A 22 41.03 -33.22 -7.83
C TYR A 22 39.79 -34.09 -8.02
N VAL A 23 39.99 -35.20 -8.68
CA VAL A 23 39.00 -36.27 -8.84
C VAL A 23 39.24 -37.33 -7.76
N TYR A 24 38.21 -37.88 -7.18
CA TYR A 24 38.30 -38.85 -6.07
C TYR A 24 37.01 -39.65 -5.92
N ARG A 25 37.13 -40.74 -5.13
CA ARG A 25 35.99 -41.50 -4.64
C ARG A 25 35.85 -41.31 -3.12
N ASP A 26 34.60 -41.25 -2.64
CA ASP A 26 34.25 -41.27 -1.22
C ASP A 26 33.19 -42.36 -0.97
N PRO A 27 33.57 -43.54 -0.45
CA PRO A 27 32.64 -44.66 -0.24
C PRO A 27 31.43 -44.31 0.65
N ARG A 28 31.59 -43.36 1.53
CA ARG A 28 30.50 -42.90 2.44
C ARG A 28 29.43 -42.09 1.74
N ARG A 29 29.71 -41.62 0.53
CA ARG A 29 28.82 -40.68 -0.21
C ARG A 29 28.53 -41.26 -1.59
N GLY A 30 27.24 -41.26 -1.94
CA GLY A 30 26.78 -41.61 -3.28
C GLY A 30 27.19 -43.03 -3.77
N GLY A 31 27.42 -43.99 -2.87
CA GLY A 31 27.82 -45.38 -3.22
C GLY A 31 29.23 -45.49 -3.80
N GLY A 32 30.16 -44.66 -3.36
CA GLY A 32 31.55 -44.68 -3.83
C GLY A 32 31.76 -44.11 -5.24
N ARG A 33 30.82 -43.31 -5.74
CA ARG A 33 30.88 -42.69 -7.08
C ARG A 33 32.02 -41.69 -7.20
N TRP A 34 32.60 -41.64 -8.39
CA TRP A 34 33.59 -40.63 -8.74
C TRP A 34 33.04 -39.23 -8.64
N SER A 35 33.82 -38.31 -8.03
CA SER A 35 33.47 -36.93 -7.79
C SER A 35 34.66 -36.02 -8.07
N ILE A 36 34.39 -34.81 -8.51
CA ILE A 36 35.37 -33.73 -8.55
C ILE A 36 35.22 -32.84 -7.33
N TYR A 37 36.34 -32.49 -6.72
CA TYR A 37 36.50 -31.43 -5.79
C TYR A 37 37.08 -30.21 -6.51
N PHE A 38 36.49 -29.05 -6.27
CA PHE A 38 36.97 -27.76 -6.79
C PHE A 38 36.85 -26.69 -5.68
N TYR A 39 37.94 -25.99 -5.43
CA TYR A 39 37.97 -24.84 -4.51
C TYR A 39 38.02 -23.56 -5.32
N ASP A 40 36.96 -22.79 -5.23
CA ASP A 40 36.88 -21.49 -5.84
C ASP A 40 37.62 -20.45 -4.96
N ARG A 41 38.70 -19.87 -5.46
CA ARG A 41 39.54 -18.91 -4.73
C ARG A 41 38.86 -17.55 -4.60
N GLU A 42 38.04 -17.17 -5.56
CA GLU A 42 37.32 -15.90 -5.58
C GLU A 42 36.22 -15.85 -4.49
N THR A 43 35.39 -16.86 -4.47
CA THR A 43 34.29 -16.98 -3.47
C THR A 43 34.73 -17.63 -2.16
N LYS A 44 35.93 -18.24 -2.11
CA LYS A 44 36.43 -19.07 -1.00
C LYS A 44 35.50 -20.27 -0.69
N GLU A 45 34.73 -20.73 -1.67
CA GLU A 45 33.80 -21.83 -1.52
C GLU A 45 34.40 -23.15 -2.01
N ARG A 46 33.92 -24.25 -1.38
CA ARG A 46 34.30 -25.62 -1.73
C ARG A 46 33.15 -26.31 -2.46
N HIS A 47 33.40 -26.74 -3.67
CA HIS A 47 32.41 -27.38 -4.52
C HIS A 47 32.76 -28.85 -4.71
N ARG A 48 31.73 -29.71 -4.75
CA ARG A 48 31.87 -31.14 -5.00
C ARG A 48 30.76 -31.60 -5.93
N PHE A 49 31.09 -32.23 -7.03
CA PHE A 49 30.13 -32.73 -8.01
C PHE A 49 30.42 -34.19 -8.33
N VAL A 50 29.37 -35.03 -8.37
CA VAL A 50 29.48 -36.38 -8.87
C VAL A 50 29.61 -36.34 -10.39
N LEU A 51 30.56 -37.10 -10.91
CA LEU A 51 30.86 -37.13 -12.35
C LEU A 51 29.91 -38.08 -13.07
N LYS A 52 29.44 -37.63 -14.23
CA LYS A 52 28.56 -38.37 -15.15
C LYS A 52 29.00 -38.09 -16.57
N ASP A 53 28.81 -39.06 -17.46
CA ASP A 53 28.96 -38.88 -18.90
C ASP A 53 27.80 -38.05 -19.50
N GLY A 54 27.87 -37.76 -20.80
CA GLY A 54 26.84 -37.03 -21.55
C GLY A 54 25.47 -37.71 -21.56
N ASN A 55 25.40 -39.01 -21.31
CA ASN A 55 24.19 -39.82 -21.26
C ASN A 55 23.63 -39.94 -19.83
N GLY A 56 24.34 -39.39 -18.83
CA GLY A 56 23.96 -39.46 -17.44
C GLY A 56 24.45 -40.69 -16.67
N ASN A 57 25.28 -41.53 -17.26
CA ASN A 57 25.86 -42.70 -16.63
C ASN A 57 27.05 -42.32 -15.73
N TYR A 58 27.31 -43.14 -14.76
CA TYR A 58 28.43 -42.95 -13.83
C TYR A 58 29.59 -43.80 -14.24
N PRO A 59 30.84 -43.29 -14.24
CA PRO A 59 32.02 -44.12 -14.35
C PRO A 59 32.00 -45.27 -13.30
N PRO A 60 32.48 -46.46 -13.64
CA PRO A 60 32.54 -47.57 -12.67
C PRO A 60 33.19 -47.13 -11.36
N PRO A 61 32.62 -47.46 -10.18
CA PRO A 61 33.16 -47.05 -8.89
C PRO A 61 34.34 -47.97 -8.45
N THR A 62 35.22 -48.23 -9.40
CA THR A 62 36.42 -49.09 -9.28
C THR A 62 37.62 -48.34 -9.85
N ILE A 63 38.82 -48.88 -9.64
CA ILE A 63 40.05 -48.32 -10.23
C ILE A 63 39.99 -48.34 -11.77
N ALA A 64 39.30 -49.31 -12.38
CA ALA A 64 39.12 -49.37 -13.83
C ALA A 64 38.35 -48.12 -14.40
N GLY A 65 37.45 -47.51 -13.62
CA GLY A 65 36.76 -46.26 -14.02
C GLY A 65 37.53 -44.98 -13.76
N GLN A 66 38.76 -45.03 -13.24
CA GLN A 66 39.53 -43.86 -12.85
C GLN A 66 39.89 -42.94 -14.04
N GLU A 67 40.31 -43.49 -15.15
CA GLU A 67 40.69 -42.72 -16.35
C GLU A 67 39.48 -42.02 -16.96
N GLU A 68 38.37 -42.71 -17.08
CA GLU A 68 37.10 -42.12 -17.55
C GLU A 68 36.65 -41.00 -16.62
N ALA A 69 36.65 -41.26 -15.30
CA ALA A 69 36.31 -40.27 -14.31
C ALA A 69 37.25 -39.04 -14.34
N TRP A 70 38.55 -39.28 -14.61
CA TRP A 70 39.53 -38.21 -14.69
C TRP A 70 39.30 -37.29 -15.91
N MET A 71 39.02 -37.87 -17.08
CA MET A 71 38.68 -37.11 -18.29
C MET A 71 37.42 -36.31 -18.10
N LEU A 72 36.37 -36.87 -17.52
CA LEU A 72 35.15 -36.13 -17.14
C LEU A 72 35.43 -35.07 -16.10
N GLY A 73 36.36 -35.34 -15.19
CA GLY A 73 36.81 -34.38 -14.17
C GLY A 73 37.52 -33.17 -14.77
N ILE A 74 38.41 -33.37 -15.76
CA ILE A 74 39.08 -32.28 -16.48
C ILE A 74 38.02 -31.39 -17.20
N SER A 75 37.12 -32.03 -17.95
CA SER A 75 36.04 -31.31 -18.66
C SER A 75 35.19 -30.48 -17.68
N LYS A 76 34.83 -31.10 -16.54
CA LYS A 76 34.05 -30.37 -15.50
C LYS A 76 34.86 -29.28 -14.84
N TYR A 77 36.17 -29.46 -14.62
CA TYR A 77 37.05 -28.45 -14.09
C TYR A 77 37.09 -27.21 -14.99
N VAL A 78 37.24 -27.38 -16.30
CA VAL A 78 37.27 -26.28 -17.28
C VAL A 78 35.96 -25.52 -17.24
N GLU A 79 34.82 -26.21 -17.15
CA GLU A 79 33.49 -25.56 -16.99
C GLU A 79 33.42 -24.73 -15.70
N LEU A 80 33.83 -25.33 -14.55
CA LEU A 80 33.75 -24.67 -13.24
C LEU A 80 34.71 -23.50 -13.15
N LYS A 81 35.91 -23.62 -13.65
CA LYS A 81 36.94 -22.59 -13.69
C LYS A 81 36.47 -21.41 -14.58
N GLY A 82 35.95 -21.73 -15.75
CA GLY A 82 35.40 -20.71 -16.65
C GLY A 82 34.23 -19.94 -16.02
N LYS A 83 33.37 -20.59 -15.24
CA LYS A 83 32.31 -19.90 -14.47
C LYS A 83 32.87 -18.99 -13.39
N SER A 84 33.86 -19.50 -12.60
CA SER A 84 34.53 -18.71 -11.58
C SER A 84 35.18 -17.46 -12.17
N ASP A 85 35.93 -17.60 -13.28
CA ASP A 85 36.65 -16.51 -13.94
C ASP A 85 35.69 -15.44 -14.50
N ARG A 86 34.46 -15.82 -14.88
CA ARG A 86 33.41 -14.87 -15.30
C ARG A 86 32.53 -14.36 -14.15
N GLY A 87 32.83 -14.72 -12.90
CA GLY A 87 32.01 -14.34 -11.74
C GLY A 87 30.63 -14.98 -11.72
N GLU A 88 30.43 -16.07 -12.46
CA GLU A 88 29.19 -16.82 -12.49
C GLU A 88 29.10 -17.80 -11.31
N ALA A 89 27.90 -17.97 -10.74
CA ALA A 89 27.71 -18.90 -9.65
C ALA A 89 27.90 -20.36 -10.10
N ILE A 90 28.76 -21.08 -9.39
CA ILE A 90 29.10 -22.49 -9.68
C ILE A 90 27.95 -23.43 -9.38
N ARG A 91 27.15 -23.14 -8.36
CA ARG A 91 25.96 -23.92 -8.02
C ARG A 91 24.70 -23.26 -8.56
N SER A 92 23.79 -24.09 -9.03
CA SER A 92 22.48 -23.59 -9.42
C SER A 92 21.67 -23.16 -8.19
N LEU A 93 21.03 -22.01 -8.28
CA LEU A 93 20.09 -21.52 -7.29
C LEU A 93 18.70 -22.12 -7.59
N THR A 94 18.03 -22.68 -6.59
CA THR A 94 16.65 -23.13 -6.73
C THR A 94 15.67 -21.95 -6.47
N TRP A 95 14.42 -22.11 -6.89
CA TRP A 95 13.37 -21.13 -6.61
C TRP A 95 13.22 -20.88 -5.09
N GLU A 96 13.16 -21.97 -4.31
CA GLU A 96 13.03 -21.88 -2.85
C GLU A 96 14.21 -21.13 -2.22
N GLU A 97 15.43 -21.42 -2.64
CA GLU A 97 16.62 -20.73 -2.13
C GLU A 97 16.62 -19.24 -2.52
N MET A 98 16.23 -18.90 -3.76
CA MET A 98 16.13 -17.54 -4.22
C MET A 98 15.15 -16.73 -3.38
N THR A 99 13.93 -17.24 -3.22
CA THR A 99 12.88 -16.57 -2.47
C THR A 99 13.20 -16.46 -0.98
N LYS A 100 13.80 -17.50 -0.40
CA LYS A 100 14.27 -17.50 0.99
C LYS A 100 15.38 -16.47 1.23
N LYS A 101 16.38 -16.42 0.33
CA LYS A 101 17.45 -15.41 0.39
C LYS A 101 16.88 -13.99 0.26
N PHE A 102 15.92 -13.77 -0.66
CA PHE A 102 15.24 -12.49 -0.81
C PHE A 102 14.50 -12.07 0.47
N LEU A 103 13.68 -12.96 1.03
CA LEU A 103 12.95 -12.65 2.26
C LEU A 103 13.88 -12.45 3.45
N LEU A 104 14.98 -13.18 3.55
CA LEU A 104 15.99 -12.98 4.60
C LEU A 104 16.66 -11.60 4.49
N LYS A 105 17.01 -11.18 3.26
CA LYS A 105 17.52 -9.84 2.97
C LYS A 105 16.53 -8.75 3.41
N GLU A 106 15.26 -8.88 3.00
CA GLU A 106 14.21 -7.93 3.33
C GLU A 106 13.90 -7.92 4.85
N LYS A 107 13.96 -9.08 5.52
CA LYS A 107 13.78 -9.17 6.98
C LYS A 107 14.83 -8.37 7.74
N ARG A 108 16.07 -8.36 7.29
CA ARG A 108 17.16 -7.56 7.90
C ARG A 108 16.95 -6.05 7.73
N ARG A 109 16.14 -5.64 6.77
CA ARG A 109 15.80 -4.24 6.51
C ARG A 109 14.62 -3.73 7.31
N ILE A 110 13.99 -4.57 8.17
CA ILE A 110 12.87 -4.12 9.00
C ILE A 110 13.37 -3.09 9.99
N SER A 111 12.75 -1.91 9.98
CA SER A 111 13.06 -0.80 10.87
C SER A 111 11.77 -0.11 11.31
N ASP A 112 11.74 0.33 12.55
CA ASP A 112 10.69 1.20 13.07
C ASP A 112 11.01 2.69 12.81
N ILE A 113 12.23 3.00 12.34
CA ILE A 113 12.66 4.34 11.96
C ILE A 113 12.22 4.63 10.53
N PRO A 114 11.46 5.71 10.28
CA PRO A 114 11.02 6.10 8.95
C PRO A 114 12.20 6.28 7.99
N ASN A 115 12.02 5.80 6.75
CA ASN A 115 13.02 5.84 5.67
C ASN A 115 14.32 5.05 5.91
N ASN A 116 14.47 4.35 7.03
CA ASN A 116 15.62 3.50 7.32
C ASN A 116 15.32 2.00 7.09
N GLY A 117 14.63 1.68 6.00
CA GLY A 117 14.31 0.31 5.67
C GLY A 117 12.83 0.08 5.31
N ILE A 118 12.27 -1.04 5.75
CA ILE A 118 10.87 -1.40 5.50
C ILE A 118 10.12 -1.64 6.81
N THR A 119 8.81 -1.36 6.81
CA THR A 119 7.97 -1.66 7.97
C THR A 119 7.67 -3.17 8.09
N LYS A 120 7.35 -3.62 9.30
CA LYS A 120 6.85 -4.99 9.55
C LYS A 120 5.65 -5.34 8.66
N ALA A 121 4.75 -4.37 8.41
CA ALA A 121 3.59 -4.56 7.52
C ALA A 121 4.03 -4.77 6.06
N ARG A 122 5.01 -4.02 5.57
CA ARG A 122 5.57 -4.21 4.22
C ARG A 122 6.24 -5.57 4.09
N PHE A 123 6.97 -6.02 5.10
CA PHE A 123 7.57 -7.35 5.09
C PHE A 123 6.52 -8.47 5.02
N ARG A 124 5.43 -8.37 5.79
CA ARG A 124 4.30 -9.32 5.71
C ARG A 124 3.69 -9.35 4.30
N LEU A 125 3.53 -8.18 3.68
CA LEU A 125 3.04 -8.10 2.30
C LEU A 125 3.98 -8.80 1.32
N LEU A 126 5.29 -8.56 1.41
CA LEU A 126 6.29 -9.25 0.58
C LEU A 126 6.23 -10.77 0.76
N THR A 127 6.10 -11.24 2.01
CA THR A 127 5.94 -12.67 2.30
C THR A 127 4.69 -13.26 1.63
N THR A 128 3.57 -12.53 1.65
CA THR A 128 2.33 -12.95 0.99
C THR A 128 2.49 -12.98 -0.53
N GLN A 129 3.16 -11.98 -1.10
CA GLN A 129 3.44 -11.92 -2.55
C GLN A 129 4.35 -13.09 -3.00
N VAL A 130 5.43 -13.35 -2.25
CA VAL A 130 6.32 -14.49 -2.53
C VAL A 130 5.57 -15.82 -2.42
N ARG A 131 4.63 -15.97 -1.47
CA ARG A 131 3.81 -17.17 -1.38
C ARG A 131 2.98 -17.41 -2.65
N TRP A 132 2.28 -16.39 -3.17
CA TRP A 132 1.52 -16.51 -4.40
C TRP A 132 2.40 -16.86 -5.61
N LEU A 133 3.59 -16.25 -5.71
CA LEU A 133 4.56 -16.55 -6.76
C LEU A 133 5.08 -18.00 -6.63
N SER A 134 5.28 -18.48 -5.41
CA SER A 134 5.71 -19.84 -5.14
C SER A 134 4.62 -20.88 -5.45
N ASP A 135 3.36 -20.55 -5.19
CA ASP A 135 2.22 -21.38 -5.58
C ASP A 135 2.14 -21.51 -7.12
N TYR A 136 2.42 -20.43 -7.85
CA TYR A 136 2.48 -20.44 -9.31
C TYR A 136 3.59 -21.34 -9.86
N VAL A 137 4.78 -21.24 -9.31
CA VAL A 137 5.95 -22.04 -9.75
C VAL A 137 5.78 -23.54 -9.44
N SER A 138 4.97 -23.89 -8.43
CA SER A 138 4.69 -25.27 -7.96
C SER A 138 5.93 -26.05 -7.56
N ASN A 139 6.90 -26.25 -8.47
CA ASN A 139 8.15 -26.94 -8.18
C ASN A 139 9.19 -26.01 -7.51
N GLN A 140 9.22 -26.03 -6.19
CA GLN A 140 10.11 -25.20 -5.39
C GLN A 140 11.61 -25.51 -5.57
N LYS A 141 11.94 -26.73 -6.01
CA LYS A 141 13.31 -27.19 -6.27
C LYS A 141 13.76 -26.90 -7.71
N LYS A 142 12.90 -26.29 -8.55
CA LYS A 142 13.27 -25.92 -9.92
C LYS A 142 14.44 -24.93 -9.90
N PRO A 143 15.57 -25.23 -10.57
CA PRO A 143 16.70 -24.33 -10.67
C PRO A 143 16.32 -23.07 -11.48
N VAL A 144 16.75 -21.88 -11.04
CA VAL A 144 16.34 -20.60 -11.66
C VAL A 144 16.80 -20.48 -13.11
N HIS A 145 17.92 -21.08 -13.51
CA HIS A 145 18.40 -21.10 -14.90
C HIS A 145 17.59 -22.00 -15.84
N ARG A 146 16.69 -22.83 -15.29
CA ARG A 146 15.78 -23.70 -16.07
C ARG A 146 14.40 -23.10 -16.30
N PHE A 147 14.16 -21.87 -15.85
CA PHE A 147 12.94 -21.18 -16.22
C PHE A 147 12.97 -20.80 -17.69
N ARG A 148 11.86 -21.06 -18.37
CA ARG A 148 11.68 -20.65 -19.77
C ARG A 148 11.48 -19.13 -19.84
N ARG A 149 11.84 -18.53 -20.97
CA ARG A 149 11.68 -17.07 -21.15
C ARG A 149 10.25 -16.59 -20.92
N ASN A 150 9.26 -17.39 -21.34
CA ASN A 150 7.83 -17.08 -21.23
C ASN A 150 7.15 -17.63 -19.97
N GLU A 151 7.90 -18.19 -19.02
CA GLU A 151 7.36 -18.90 -17.84
C GLU A 151 6.33 -18.10 -17.06
N PHE A 152 6.53 -16.80 -16.93
CA PHE A 152 5.69 -15.95 -16.07
C PHE A 152 4.67 -15.10 -16.84
N LEU A 153 4.58 -15.22 -18.18
CA LEU A 153 3.68 -14.37 -18.97
C LEU A 153 2.20 -14.60 -18.61
N ASN A 154 1.83 -15.83 -18.26
CA ASN A 154 0.45 -16.19 -17.89
C ASN A 154 0.14 -16.00 -16.39
N TYR A 155 1.06 -15.42 -15.62
CA TYR A 155 0.86 -15.24 -14.16
C TYR A 155 -0.42 -14.49 -13.81
N GLU A 156 -0.79 -13.46 -14.57
CA GLU A 156 -2.00 -12.66 -14.34
C GLU A 156 -3.28 -13.51 -14.42
N VAL A 157 -3.41 -14.29 -15.50
CA VAL A 157 -4.60 -15.14 -15.74
C VAL A 157 -4.71 -16.16 -14.62
N TRP A 158 -3.64 -16.92 -14.39
CA TRP A 158 -3.58 -17.90 -13.31
C TRP A 158 -3.92 -17.29 -11.94
N ARG A 159 -3.40 -16.10 -11.65
CA ARG A 159 -3.59 -15.45 -10.34
C ARG A 159 -5.05 -15.07 -10.08
N LYS A 160 -5.76 -14.68 -11.13
CA LYS A 160 -7.20 -14.36 -11.07
C LYS A 160 -8.05 -15.64 -10.90
N GLU A 161 -7.73 -16.69 -11.65
CA GLU A 161 -8.40 -17.99 -11.56
C GLU A 161 -8.19 -18.61 -10.19
N ARG A 162 -6.94 -18.63 -9.72
CA ARG A 162 -6.61 -19.17 -8.41
C ARG A 162 -7.29 -18.43 -7.25
N ALA A 163 -7.53 -17.13 -7.38
CA ALA A 163 -8.30 -16.39 -6.38
C ALA A 163 -9.75 -16.86 -6.34
N LYS A 164 -10.38 -17.10 -7.50
CA LYS A 164 -11.76 -17.63 -7.60
C LYS A 164 -11.87 -19.01 -6.97
N GLU A 165 -10.92 -19.91 -7.25
CA GLU A 165 -10.88 -21.27 -6.67
C GLU A 165 -10.87 -21.24 -5.13
N PHE A 166 -10.18 -20.26 -4.54
CA PHE A 166 -10.15 -20.07 -3.09
C PHE A 166 -11.33 -19.25 -2.53
N GLY A 167 -12.33 -18.94 -3.33
CA GLY A 167 -13.45 -18.09 -2.93
C GLY A 167 -13.04 -16.68 -2.49
N LYS A 168 -11.92 -16.16 -3.03
CA LYS A 168 -11.41 -14.82 -2.73
C LYS A 168 -11.77 -13.84 -3.82
N ASP A 169 -11.84 -12.56 -3.45
CA ASP A 169 -11.99 -11.50 -4.43
C ASP A 169 -10.88 -11.56 -5.49
N ILE A 170 -11.27 -11.28 -6.73
CA ILE A 170 -10.31 -11.18 -7.83
C ILE A 170 -9.35 -10.03 -7.54
N PRO A 171 -8.03 -10.28 -7.53
CA PRO A 171 -7.07 -9.24 -7.22
C PRO A 171 -7.10 -8.14 -8.29
N GLN A 172 -7.03 -6.90 -7.82
CA GLN A 172 -6.91 -5.75 -8.70
C GLN A 172 -5.58 -5.80 -9.47
N GLN A 173 -5.57 -5.20 -10.66
CA GLN A 173 -4.40 -5.12 -11.52
C GLN A 173 -3.17 -4.55 -10.82
N THR A 174 -3.37 -3.53 -9.95
CA THR A 174 -2.31 -2.94 -9.13
C THR A 174 -1.67 -3.94 -8.16
N THR A 175 -2.46 -4.87 -7.60
CA THR A 175 -1.96 -5.94 -6.72
C THR A 175 -1.08 -6.91 -7.50
N ILE A 176 -1.54 -7.35 -8.67
CA ILE A 176 -0.77 -8.25 -9.55
C ILE A 176 0.54 -7.58 -9.99
N ASN A 177 0.49 -6.29 -10.36
CA ASN A 177 1.71 -5.54 -10.72
C ASN A 177 2.70 -5.43 -9.56
N GLN A 178 2.23 -5.33 -8.32
CA GLN A 178 3.11 -5.37 -7.14
C GLN A 178 3.74 -6.75 -6.92
N GLU A 179 3.00 -7.83 -7.16
CA GLU A 179 3.53 -9.20 -7.11
C GLU A 179 4.61 -9.40 -8.18
N ILE A 180 4.37 -8.97 -9.42
CA ILE A 180 5.34 -9.00 -10.53
C ILE A 180 6.58 -8.13 -10.22
N SER A 181 6.38 -6.97 -9.60
CA SER A 181 7.49 -6.11 -9.16
C SER A 181 8.36 -6.80 -8.11
N THR A 182 7.74 -7.55 -7.19
CA THR A 182 8.46 -8.36 -6.20
C THR A 182 9.23 -9.50 -6.88
N LEU A 183 8.63 -10.17 -7.86
CA LEU A 183 9.30 -11.18 -8.67
C LEU A 183 10.54 -10.62 -9.39
N ARG A 184 10.38 -9.45 -10.03
CA ARG A 184 11.51 -8.75 -10.69
C ARG A 184 12.64 -8.49 -9.72
N ARG A 185 12.33 -8.09 -8.49
CA ARG A 185 13.32 -7.87 -7.43
C ARG A 185 13.98 -9.17 -7.00
N CYS A 186 13.25 -10.27 -6.88
CA CYS A 186 13.84 -11.58 -6.54
C CYS A 186 14.91 -11.97 -7.57
N PHE A 187 14.60 -11.87 -8.86
CA PHE A 187 15.57 -12.15 -9.91
C PHE A 187 16.74 -11.17 -9.90
N ALA A 188 16.47 -9.87 -9.90
CA ALA A 188 17.53 -8.86 -9.98
C ALA A 188 18.46 -8.85 -8.76
N GLU A 189 17.88 -8.91 -7.54
CA GLU A 189 18.62 -8.72 -6.30
C GLU A 189 19.23 -10.00 -5.73
N VAL A 190 18.80 -11.17 -6.20
CA VAL A 190 19.33 -12.45 -5.72
C VAL A 190 19.94 -13.26 -6.85
N ALA A 191 19.22 -13.47 -7.97
CA ALA A 191 19.74 -14.34 -9.01
C ALA A 191 20.83 -13.65 -9.85
N VAL A 192 20.56 -12.43 -10.33
CA VAL A 192 21.50 -11.71 -11.19
C VAL A 192 22.65 -11.12 -10.39
N SER A 193 22.37 -10.45 -9.26
CA SER A 193 23.43 -9.81 -8.46
C SER A 193 24.46 -10.78 -7.84
N ASN A 194 24.10 -12.05 -7.73
CA ASN A 194 25.02 -13.10 -7.24
C ASN A 194 25.48 -14.06 -8.36
N GLY A 195 25.39 -13.65 -9.62
CA GLY A 195 25.95 -14.40 -10.75
C GLY A 195 25.25 -15.72 -11.10
N TYR A 196 24.05 -16.00 -10.54
CA TYR A 196 23.29 -17.23 -10.88
C TYR A 196 22.60 -17.11 -12.25
N LEU A 197 22.31 -15.90 -12.70
CA LEU A 197 21.73 -15.58 -14.01
C LEU A 197 22.37 -14.32 -14.57
N THR A 198 22.39 -14.21 -15.88
CA THR A 198 22.65 -12.96 -16.59
C THR A 198 21.32 -12.19 -16.75
N ARG A 199 21.36 -10.91 -17.10
CA ARG A 199 20.14 -10.14 -17.39
C ARG A 199 19.35 -10.73 -18.55
N ASP A 200 20.04 -11.21 -19.59
CA ASP A 200 19.44 -11.78 -20.78
C ASP A 200 18.84 -13.15 -20.58
N SER A 201 19.36 -13.94 -19.61
CA SER A 201 18.80 -15.23 -19.23
C SER A 201 17.67 -15.16 -18.20
N THR A 202 17.33 -13.95 -17.74
CA THR A 202 16.21 -13.74 -16.82
C THR A 202 14.87 -13.92 -17.56
N PRO A 203 13.89 -14.67 -16.99
CA PRO A 203 12.57 -14.82 -17.60
C PRO A 203 11.89 -13.48 -17.86
N GLU A 204 11.16 -13.40 -18.96
CA GLU A 204 10.36 -12.24 -19.32
C GLU A 204 9.17 -12.12 -18.35
N LEU A 205 8.96 -10.91 -17.83
CA LEU A 205 7.88 -10.64 -16.89
C LEU A 205 6.76 -9.84 -17.56
N PRO A 206 5.50 -10.17 -17.29
CA PRO A 206 4.39 -9.48 -17.93
C PRO A 206 4.40 -7.98 -17.64
N LYS A 207 4.16 -7.19 -18.67
CA LYS A 207 4.00 -5.73 -18.60
C LYS A 207 2.51 -5.41 -18.64
N ILE A 208 1.86 -5.41 -17.50
CA ILE A 208 0.43 -5.18 -17.43
C ILE A 208 0.18 -3.68 -17.35
N LYS A 209 -0.38 -3.11 -18.42
CA LYS A 209 -0.77 -1.70 -18.46
C LYS A 209 -2.02 -1.50 -17.63
N LEU A 210 -1.98 -0.53 -16.71
CA LEU A 210 -3.20 -0.07 -16.06
C LEU A 210 -4.01 0.76 -17.05
N PRO A 211 -5.33 0.53 -17.17
CA PRO A 211 -6.20 1.40 -17.95
C PRO A 211 -6.03 2.85 -17.46
N LYS A 212 -5.83 3.79 -18.38
CA LYS A 212 -5.63 5.20 -18.04
C LYS A 212 -6.86 5.78 -17.32
N ASP A 213 -8.05 5.30 -17.67
CA ASP A 213 -9.32 5.86 -17.19
C ASP A 213 -9.82 5.22 -15.88
N LYS A 214 -9.20 4.13 -15.40
CA LYS A 214 -9.56 3.47 -14.14
C LYS A 214 -8.52 3.73 -13.06
N LYS A 215 -8.18 4.99 -12.85
CA LYS A 215 -7.61 5.37 -11.56
C LYS A 215 -8.75 5.25 -10.55
N HIS A 216 -8.79 4.15 -9.78
CA HIS A 216 -9.76 3.96 -8.70
C HIS A 216 -9.53 5.03 -7.64
N ARG A 217 -10.05 6.21 -7.90
CA ARG A 217 -10.18 7.27 -6.93
C ARG A 217 -11.28 6.86 -5.95
N ARG A 218 -11.06 7.04 -4.68
CA ARG A 218 -12.14 6.98 -3.70
C ARG A 218 -13.03 8.20 -3.92
N ASP A 219 -14.31 8.00 -3.75
CA ASP A 219 -15.27 9.06 -3.97
C ASP A 219 -15.16 10.13 -2.88
N ASP A 220 -15.43 11.35 -3.25
CA ASP A 220 -15.63 12.49 -2.36
C ASP A 220 -17.13 12.71 -2.10
N LEU A 221 -17.42 13.48 -1.07
CA LEU A 221 -18.76 13.86 -0.69
C LEU A 221 -19.10 15.21 -1.31
N SER A 222 -20.31 15.35 -1.84
CA SER A 222 -20.91 16.64 -2.08
C SER A 222 -21.24 17.33 -0.75
N GLU A 223 -21.53 18.62 -0.80
CA GLU A 223 -21.90 19.38 0.40
C GLU A 223 -23.14 18.79 1.09
N ASN A 224 -24.17 18.47 0.32
CA ASN A 224 -25.40 17.86 0.85
C ASN A 224 -25.14 16.49 1.47
N GLU A 225 -24.34 15.64 0.82
CA GLU A 225 -23.95 14.33 1.37
C GLU A 225 -23.15 14.47 2.66
N TRP A 226 -22.26 15.47 2.72
CA TRP A 226 -21.52 15.79 3.94
C TRP A 226 -22.44 16.21 5.09
N LEU A 227 -23.37 17.13 4.84
CA LEU A 227 -24.33 17.58 5.85
C LEU A 227 -25.21 16.43 6.37
N MET A 228 -25.66 15.55 5.47
CA MET A 228 -26.45 14.35 5.83
C MET A 228 -25.61 13.38 6.67
N LEU A 229 -24.39 13.06 6.24
CA LEU A 229 -23.49 12.17 6.95
C LEU A 229 -23.11 12.74 8.32
N GLU A 230 -22.82 14.01 8.43
CA GLU A 230 -22.52 14.71 9.69
C GLU A 230 -23.71 14.62 10.66
N LYS A 231 -24.93 14.84 10.18
CA LYS A 231 -26.15 14.70 10.98
C LYS A 231 -26.31 13.28 11.52
N CYS A 232 -26.14 12.27 10.67
CA CYS A 232 -26.18 10.86 11.09
C CYS A 232 -25.08 10.54 12.10
N ALA A 233 -23.85 10.97 11.84
CA ALA A 233 -22.69 10.75 12.71
C ALA A 233 -22.91 11.41 14.09
N ARG A 234 -23.44 12.61 14.14
CA ARG A 234 -23.74 13.31 15.39
C ARG A 234 -24.80 12.56 16.22
N LEU A 235 -25.83 12.04 15.59
CA LEU A 235 -26.86 11.25 16.28
C LEU A 235 -26.29 9.93 16.80
N TYR A 236 -25.62 9.18 15.95
CA TYR A 236 -25.11 7.85 16.28
C TYR A 236 -23.89 7.88 17.21
N TRP A 237 -22.87 8.66 16.84
CA TRP A 237 -21.62 8.68 17.61
C TRP A 237 -21.67 9.55 18.86
N CYS A 238 -22.29 10.75 18.79
CA CYS A 238 -22.31 11.65 19.95
C CYS A 238 -23.43 11.37 20.93
N LYS A 239 -24.64 11.06 20.44
CA LYS A 239 -25.79 10.82 21.29
C LYS A 239 -26.07 9.35 21.54
N GLY A 240 -25.36 8.45 20.84
CA GLY A 240 -25.55 7.01 20.97
C GLY A 240 -26.93 6.53 20.50
N LEU A 241 -27.56 7.26 19.60
CA LEU A 241 -28.91 7.01 19.14
C LEU A 241 -28.87 6.42 17.73
N THR A 242 -29.68 5.41 17.48
CA THR A 242 -29.95 4.92 16.12
C THR A 242 -31.11 5.73 15.56
N ARG A 243 -30.91 6.35 14.38
CA ARG A 243 -31.97 7.02 13.66
C ARG A 243 -32.62 6.03 12.71
N ILE A 244 -33.89 5.78 12.89
CA ILE A 244 -34.70 5.17 11.85
C ILE A 244 -35.00 6.27 10.82
N LEU A 245 -34.52 6.14 9.60
CA LEU A 245 -34.95 6.88 8.43
C LEU A 245 -36.13 6.10 7.84
N ASP A 246 -37.28 6.05 8.57
CA ASP A 246 -38.50 5.59 7.94
C ASP A 246 -39.05 6.76 7.12
N ASP A 247 -39.56 6.48 5.91
CA ASP A 247 -40.19 7.45 5.01
C ASP A 247 -41.46 8.07 5.61
N GLU A 248 -41.93 7.56 6.72
CA GLU A 248 -42.98 8.12 7.54
C GLU A 248 -42.42 9.18 8.49
N TYR A 249 -42.21 10.37 7.98
CA TYR A 249 -42.14 11.55 8.83
C TYR A 249 -43.50 11.74 9.46
N MET A 250 -43.67 11.36 10.71
CA MET A 250 -44.83 11.80 11.48
C MET A 250 -44.70 13.32 11.67
N ILE A 251 -45.44 14.06 10.89
CA ILE A 251 -45.56 15.50 11.02
C ILE A 251 -46.65 15.76 12.01
N GLU A 252 -46.28 16.03 13.26
CA GLU A 252 -47.27 16.52 14.24
C GLU A 252 -47.47 18.02 14.05
N LYS A 253 -48.72 18.41 13.85
CA LYS A 253 -49.14 19.79 13.82
C LYS A 253 -49.21 20.29 15.25
N ASN A 254 -48.33 21.21 15.63
CA ASN A 254 -48.39 21.88 16.93
C ASN A 254 -49.72 22.66 17.09
N LYS A 255 -50.15 22.88 18.33
CA LYS A 255 -51.32 23.72 18.65
C LYS A 255 -51.29 25.14 18.04
N ASN A 256 -50.10 25.57 17.63
CA ASN A 256 -49.84 26.90 17.01
C ASN A 256 -49.81 26.84 15.47
N GLY A 257 -50.24 25.73 14.85
CA GLY A 257 -50.22 25.57 13.39
C GLY A 257 -48.87 25.28 12.74
N SER A 258 -47.74 25.29 13.49
CA SER A 258 -46.43 24.92 12.99
C SER A 258 -46.23 23.38 13.01
N TYR A 259 -45.47 22.85 12.04
CA TYR A 259 -45.21 21.43 11.95
C TYR A 259 -43.92 21.06 12.71
N LYS A 260 -44.03 20.07 13.59
CA LYS A 260 -42.89 19.49 14.28
C LYS A 260 -42.57 18.11 13.67
N THR A 261 -41.41 17.96 13.12
CA THR A 261 -40.93 16.65 12.68
C THR A 261 -40.58 15.80 13.92
N ILE A 262 -41.41 14.80 14.23
CA ILE A 262 -41.07 13.83 15.27
C ILE A 262 -40.12 12.81 14.65
N THR A 263 -38.84 12.89 15.02
CA THR A 263 -37.90 11.84 14.74
C THR A 263 -38.07 10.76 15.79
N THR A 264 -38.67 9.62 15.44
CA THR A 264 -38.68 8.47 16.33
C THR A 264 -37.27 7.99 16.53
N VAL A 265 -36.71 8.31 17.69
CA VAL A 265 -35.38 7.91 18.07
C VAL A 265 -35.48 6.55 18.75
N ASN A 266 -35.04 5.48 18.08
CA ASN A 266 -34.97 4.16 18.68
C ASN A 266 -33.76 4.05 19.62
N LYS A 267 -33.85 3.07 20.53
CA LYS A 267 -32.97 2.74 21.66
C LYS A 267 -31.52 3.17 21.52
N ALA A 268 -30.95 3.65 22.64
CA ALA A 268 -29.51 3.86 22.78
C ALA A 268 -28.74 2.63 22.27
N SER A 269 -27.95 2.79 21.21
CA SER A 269 -27.19 1.72 20.59
C SER A 269 -25.80 1.55 21.25
N ALA A 270 -25.39 2.50 22.07
CA ALA A 270 -24.16 2.38 22.85
C ALA A 270 -24.36 1.51 24.09
N ARG A 271 -23.67 0.38 24.12
CA ARG A 271 -23.76 -0.63 25.22
C ARG A 271 -23.06 -0.22 26.50
N SER A 272 -22.15 0.74 26.45
CA SER A 272 -21.36 1.22 27.60
C SER A 272 -20.91 2.67 27.43
N LYS A 273 -20.60 3.32 28.57
CA LYS A 273 -20.00 4.67 28.58
C LYS A 273 -18.69 4.72 27.78
N THR A 274 -17.86 3.70 27.89
CA THR A 274 -16.60 3.61 27.13
C THR A 274 -16.84 3.55 25.62
N GLN A 275 -17.84 2.77 25.17
CA GLN A 275 -18.20 2.71 23.77
C GLN A 275 -18.71 4.06 23.25
N LEU A 276 -19.51 4.76 24.06
CA LEU A 276 -19.99 6.10 23.71
C LEU A 276 -18.82 7.09 23.58
N LEU A 277 -17.88 7.07 24.51
CA LEU A 277 -16.68 7.90 24.43
C LEU A 277 -15.84 7.59 23.17
N HIS A 278 -15.66 6.30 22.81
CA HIS A 278 -14.98 5.93 21.59
C HIS A 278 -15.72 6.44 20.34
N ARG A 279 -17.05 6.36 20.31
CA ARG A 279 -17.87 6.92 19.21
C ARG A 279 -17.74 8.44 19.11
N GLN A 280 -17.72 9.14 20.25
CA GLN A 280 -17.51 10.59 20.28
C GLN A 280 -16.11 10.97 19.76
N LEU A 281 -15.07 10.19 20.08
CA LEU A 281 -13.73 10.39 19.51
C LEU A 281 -13.75 10.23 17.99
N LEU A 282 -14.49 9.26 17.44
CA LEU A 282 -14.66 9.06 15.99
C LEU A 282 -15.36 10.26 15.36
N TYR A 283 -16.44 10.78 15.96
CA TYR A 283 -17.12 11.95 15.45
C TYR A 283 -16.19 13.17 15.31
N TRP A 284 -15.44 13.49 16.37
CA TRP A 284 -14.51 14.61 16.33
C TRP A 284 -13.33 14.33 15.41
N GLY A 285 -12.89 13.08 15.29
CA GLY A 285 -11.91 12.63 14.31
C GLY A 285 -12.37 12.86 12.88
N MET A 286 -13.63 12.58 12.56
CA MET A 286 -14.25 12.86 11.26
C MET A 286 -14.26 14.36 10.96
N ARG A 287 -14.70 15.18 11.91
CA ARG A 287 -14.71 16.65 11.80
C ARG A 287 -13.30 17.20 11.55
N ILE A 288 -12.33 16.77 12.37
CA ILE A 288 -10.93 17.18 12.21
C ILE A 288 -10.39 16.73 10.85
N SER A 289 -10.68 15.49 10.40
CA SER A 289 -10.27 15.01 9.08
C SER A 289 -10.83 15.85 7.95
N MET A 290 -12.08 16.30 8.09
CA MET A 290 -12.79 17.12 7.11
C MET A 290 -12.24 18.55 7.03
N ASP A 291 -11.79 19.11 8.15
CA ASP A 291 -11.28 20.50 8.22
C ASP A 291 -9.75 20.59 7.99
N THR A 292 -9.03 19.48 8.06
CA THR A 292 -7.55 19.47 7.93
C THR A 292 -7.05 18.75 6.69
N GLY A 293 -7.78 17.78 6.19
CA GLY A 293 -7.32 16.88 5.13
C GLY A 293 -6.14 15.98 5.53
N ILE A 294 -5.77 15.86 6.80
CA ILE A 294 -4.68 14.99 7.27
C ILE A 294 -4.97 13.52 6.92
N ARG A 295 -3.95 12.78 6.48
CA ARG A 295 -4.12 11.33 6.25
C ARG A 295 -4.48 10.61 7.55
N ILE A 296 -5.42 9.67 7.50
CA ILE A 296 -5.86 8.93 8.70
C ILE A 296 -4.69 8.22 9.40
N GLY A 297 -3.72 7.69 8.65
CA GLY A 297 -2.53 7.05 9.20
C GLY A 297 -1.64 8.02 10.00
N SER A 298 -1.66 9.32 9.67
CA SER A 298 -1.00 10.37 10.44
C SER A 298 -1.87 10.84 11.60
N LEU A 299 -3.15 11.10 11.34
CA LEU A 299 -4.10 11.62 12.33
C LEU A 299 -4.18 10.74 13.58
N ARG A 300 -4.29 9.42 13.42
CA ARG A 300 -4.36 8.48 14.55
C ARG A 300 -3.13 8.45 15.46
N LYS A 301 -1.99 8.92 14.95
CA LYS A 301 -0.72 9.01 15.69
C LYS A 301 -0.46 10.39 16.29
N MET A 302 -1.38 11.33 16.09
CA MET A 302 -1.24 12.68 16.62
C MET A 302 -1.36 12.68 18.13
N LYS A 303 -0.51 13.46 18.79
CA LYS A 303 -0.49 13.70 20.23
C LYS A 303 -0.89 15.13 20.51
N TRP A 304 -1.30 15.42 21.75
CA TRP A 304 -1.68 16.78 22.14
C TRP A 304 -0.53 17.79 21.98
N LYS A 305 0.72 17.39 22.19
CA LYS A 305 1.90 18.26 21.99
C LYS A 305 2.13 18.71 20.54
N HIS A 306 1.52 18.03 19.57
CA HIS A 306 1.64 18.42 18.16
C HIS A 306 0.67 19.54 17.75
N ILE A 307 -0.15 20.01 18.71
CA ILE A 307 -1.11 21.09 18.48
C ILE A 307 -0.63 22.34 19.19
N SER A 308 -0.56 23.43 18.45
CA SER A 308 -0.14 24.72 18.96
C SER A 308 -1.08 25.84 18.48
N GLU A 309 -0.94 27.01 19.04
CA GLU A 309 -1.59 28.21 18.53
C GLU A 309 -0.95 28.61 17.20
N ASN A 310 -1.78 29.07 16.29
CA ASN A 310 -1.28 29.67 15.06
C ASN A 310 -0.89 31.14 15.34
N THR A 311 0.40 31.36 15.59
CA THR A 311 0.93 32.69 15.90
C THR A 311 1.09 33.61 14.69
N THR A 312 0.89 33.11 13.48
CA THR A 312 1.05 33.87 12.23
C THR A 312 -0.21 34.65 11.83
N ILE A 313 -1.32 34.44 12.54
CA ILE A 313 -2.61 35.10 12.30
C ILE A 313 -2.98 36.06 13.44
N PRO A 314 -3.92 37.03 13.23
CA PRO A 314 -4.42 37.91 14.27
C PRO A 314 -4.91 37.15 15.53
N VAL A 315 -4.80 37.80 16.70
CA VAL A 315 -5.13 37.16 18.00
C VAL A 315 -6.59 36.72 18.06
N GLU A 316 -7.50 37.46 17.47
CA GLU A 316 -8.93 37.13 17.41
C GLU A 316 -9.19 35.81 16.67
N GLU A 317 -8.46 35.57 15.59
CA GLU A 317 -8.59 34.38 14.78
C GLU A 317 -7.95 33.13 15.44
N ARG A 318 -6.96 33.31 16.33
CA ARG A 318 -6.32 32.22 17.07
C ARG A 318 -7.26 31.41 17.95
N LYS A 319 -8.39 32.04 18.33
CA LYS A 319 -9.46 31.34 19.07
C LYS A 319 -10.12 30.25 18.25
N VAL A 320 -10.09 30.35 16.92
CA VAL A 320 -10.71 29.40 15.98
C VAL A 320 -9.66 28.52 15.33
N TRP A 321 -8.56 29.11 14.88
CA TRP A 321 -7.52 28.43 14.14
C TRP A 321 -6.43 27.87 15.03
N LYS A 322 -6.01 26.63 14.73
CA LYS A 322 -4.87 25.98 15.37
C LYS A 322 -3.88 25.48 14.34
N SER A 323 -2.61 25.40 14.75
CA SER A 323 -1.55 24.74 13.98
C SER A 323 -1.37 23.32 14.45
N ILE A 324 -1.19 22.41 13.51
CA ILE A 324 -0.89 21.00 13.76
C ILE A 324 0.45 20.68 13.13
N ASP A 325 1.45 20.38 13.94
CA ASP A 325 2.74 19.90 13.47
C ASP A 325 2.68 18.40 13.29
N VAL A 326 2.72 17.94 12.04
CA VAL A 326 2.73 16.51 11.71
C VAL A 326 4.17 16.05 11.59
N PRO A 327 4.71 15.32 12.58
CA PRO A 327 6.11 14.93 12.57
C PRO A 327 6.41 13.89 11.49
N ALA A 328 7.64 13.85 11.02
CA ALA A 328 8.11 12.99 9.93
C ALA A 328 7.78 11.50 10.13
N GLU A 329 7.92 11.01 11.37
CA GLU A 329 7.63 9.61 11.73
C GLU A 329 6.12 9.25 11.60
N ASN A 330 5.25 10.25 11.57
CA ASN A 330 3.81 10.05 11.40
C ASN A 330 3.37 10.17 9.94
N THR A 331 4.27 10.53 9.02
CA THR A 331 3.96 10.73 7.61
C THR A 331 4.36 9.53 6.75
N LYS A 332 3.71 9.39 5.60
CA LYS A 332 4.10 8.38 4.60
C LYS A 332 5.37 8.79 3.84
N THR A 333 5.62 10.09 3.74
CA THR A 333 6.72 10.66 2.96
C THR A 333 8.01 10.77 3.78
N GLY A 334 7.92 10.63 5.11
CA GLY A 334 9.05 10.85 6.02
C GLY A 334 9.46 12.32 6.11
N ARG A 335 8.57 13.25 5.77
CA ARG A 335 8.77 14.70 5.87
C ARG A 335 7.77 15.26 6.86
N SER A 336 8.23 16.10 7.78
CA SER A 336 7.33 16.87 8.64
C SER A 336 6.64 17.97 7.84
N TYR A 337 5.40 18.27 8.19
CA TYR A 337 4.66 19.40 7.63
C TYR A 337 3.72 19.98 8.66
N ARG A 338 3.31 21.22 8.42
CA ARG A 338 2.38 21.94 9.30
C ARG A 338 1.04 22.13 8.61
N VAL A 339 -0.04 21.93 9.34
CA VAL A 339 -1.42 22.15 8.92
C VAL A 339 -1.99 23.30 9.73
N SER A 340 -2.66 24.24 9.07
CA SER A 340 -3.45 25.27 9.73
C SER A 340 -4.93 25.01 9.47
N ALA A 341 -5.74 24.98 10.54
CA ALA A 341 -7.16 24.64 10.40
C ALA A 341 -8.03 25.25 11.52
N PRO A 342 -9.34 25.50 11.26
CA PRO A 342 -10.28 26.11 12.22
C PRO A 342 -10.86 25.04 13.16
N ILE A 343 -10.00 24.32 13.91
CA ILE A 343 -10.35 23.14 14.71
C ILE A 343 -10.35 23.36 16.22
N ALA A 344 -10.16 24.57 16.70
CA ALA A 344 -10.08 24.83 18.15
C ALA A 344 -11.28 24.25 18.93
N ARG A 345 -12.51 24.50 18.44
CA ARG A 345 -13.74 23.94 19.04
C ARG A 345 -13.77 22.41 19.01
N HIS A 346 -13.26 21.79 17.93
CA HIS A 346 -13.24 20.34 17.83
C HIS A 346 -12.30 19.71 18.86
N LEU A 347 -11.14 20.32 19.04
CA LEU A 347 -10.16 19.90 20.04
C LEU A 347 -10.66 20.09 21.49
N GLU A 348 -11.36 21.18 21.75
CA GLU A 348 -12.00 21.42 23.06
C GLU A 348 -13.03 20.33 23.38
N GLN A 349 -13.89 20.01 22.43
CA GLN A 349 -14.88 18.94 22.61
C GLN A 349 -14.24 17.58 22.68
N LEU A 350 -13.18 17.32 21.90
CA LEU A 350 -12.40 16.09 21.96
C LEU A 350 -11.81 15.88 23.37
N ARG A 351 -11.30 16.93 24.01
CA ARG A 351 -10.79 16.88 25.38
C ARG A 351 -11.84 16.41 26.38
N LYS A 352 -13.12 16.78 26.17
CA LYS A 352 -14.23 16.34 27.05
C LYS A 352 -14.58 14.85 26.88
N CYS A 353 -14.16 14.23 25.78
CA CYS A 353 -14.42 12.82 25.46
C CYS A 353 -13.30 11.86 25.90
N THR A 354 -12.23 12.35 26.50
CA THR A 354 -11.09 11.52 26.91
C THR A 354 -10.52 11.96 28.25
N LYS A 355 -10.00 11.00 29.02
CA LYS A 355 -9.20 11.26 30.22
C LYS A 355 -7.70 11.45 29.90
N PHE A 356 -7.29 11.17 28.68
CA PHE A 356 -5.89 11.24 28.22
C PHE A 356 -5.65 12.59 27.53
N VAL A 357 -5.18 13.57 28.28
CA VAL A 357 -5.01 14.95 27.82
C VAL A 357 -3.60 15.52 28.05
N LYS A 358 -2.67 14.68 28.50
CA LYS A 358 -1.27 15.09 28.67
C LYS A 358 -0.61 15.34 27.30
N PRO A 359 0.45 16.14 27.23
CA PRO A 359 1.13 16.46 25.96
C PRO A 359 1.53 15.22 25.11
N ASP A 360 1.95 14.13 25.75
CA ASP A 360 2.37 12.89 25.08
C ASP A 360 1.24 11.89 24.83
N ASP A 361 0.03 12.16 25.32
CA ASP A 361 -1.12 11.31 25.05
C ASP A 361 -1.60 11.50 23.60
N PHE A 362 -2.12 10.41 23.01
CA PHE A 362 -2.70 10.45 21.68
C PHE A 362 -4.07 11.11 21.70
N LEU A 363 -4.40 11.84 20.63
CA LEU A 363 -5.73 12.45 20.45
C LEU A 363 -6.83 11.37 20.37
N PHE A 364 -6.55 10.28 19.66
CA PHE A 364 -7.48 9.17 19.42
C PHE A 364 -6.96 7.92 20.11
N ILE A 365 -7.44 7.71 21.31
CA ILE A 365 -6.93 6.70 22.22
C ILE A 365 -8.03 5.80 22.73
N ASN A 366 -7.75 4.51 22.83
CA ASN A 366 -8.64 3.56 23.48
C ASN A 366 -8.70 3.85 24.98
N GLN A 367 -9.88 4.28 25.46
CA GLN A 367 -10.08 4.72 26.84
C GLN A 367 -9.84 3.61 27.89
N LYS A 368 -9.88 2.33 27.46
CA LYS A 368 -9.62 1.18 28.32
C LYS A 368 -8.14 0.78 28.31
N LEU A 369 -7.51 0.75 27.13
CA LEU A 369 -6.17 0.19 26.94
C LEU A 369 -5.05 1.24 26.97
N GLY A 370 -5.37 2.54 26.83
CA GLY A 370 -4.37 3.60 26.72
C GLY A 370 -3.53 3.53 25.42
N GLN A 371 -3.99 2.79 24.40
CA GLN A 371 -3.31 2.62 23.14
C GLN A 371 -3.98 3.47 22.04
N PRO A 372 -3.24 3.97 21.04
CA PRO A 372 -3.84 4.73 19.93
C PRO A 372 -4.81 3.85 19.16
N PHE A 373 -5.84 4.46 18.58
CA PHE A 373 -6.75 3.79 17.69
C PHE A 373 -6.01 3.21 16.48
N SER A 374 -6.38 1.99 16.07
CA SER A 374 -5.91 1.39 14.83
C SER A 374 -6.71 1.94 13.63
N ASP A 375 -6.16 1.84 12.42
CA ASP A 375 -6.88 2.19 11.19
C ASP A 375 -8.21 1.44 11.08
N ARG A 376 -8.26 0.22 11.62
CA ARG A 376 -9.45 -0.61 11.64
C ARG A 376 -10.57 0.02 12.45
N ILE A 377 -10.29 0.58 13.63
CA ILE A 377 -11.30 1.20 14.49
C ILE A 377 -12.00 2.36 13.76
N PHE A 378 -11.24 3.16 12.99
CA PHE A 378 -11.81 4.25 12.21
C PHE A 378 -12.71 3.73 11.07
N ASN A 379 -12.24 2.74 10.32
CA ASN A 379 -13.00 2.22 9.18
C ASN A 379 -14.22 1.40 9.63
N ASP A 380 -14.07 0.54 10.65
CA ASP A 380 -15.19 -0.24 11.20
C ASP A 380 -16.24 0.69 11.83
N GLY A 381 -15.80 1.74 12.54
CA GLY A 381 -16.69 2.73 13.13
C GLY A 381 -17.46 3.53 12.07
N LEU A 382 -16.83 3.88 10.94
CA LEU A 382 -17.50 4.52 9.81
C LEU A 382 -18.54 3.57 9.20
N ALA A 383 -18.17 2.32 8.95
CA ALA A 383 -19.06 1.31 8.40
C ALA A 383 -20.30 1.09 9.30
N GLU A 384 -20.07 0.92 10.61
CA GLU A 384 -21.16 0.79 11.58
C GLU A 384 -22.10 2.01 11.57
N MET A 385 -21.56 3.22 11.53
CA MET A 385 -22.34 4.43 11.50
C MET A 385 -23.18 4.56 10.21
N LEU A 386 -22.59 4.21 9.06
CA LEU A 386 -23.30 4.26 7.78
C LEU A 386 -24.47 3.27 7.74
N VAL A 387 -24.26 2.05 8.25
CA VAL A 387 -25.31 1.03 8.28
C VAL A 387 -26.39 1.37 9.30
N GLU A 388 -26.02 1.75 10.51
CA GLU A 388 -26.98 2.18 11.54
C GLU A 388 -27.72 3.46 11.16
N GLY A 389 -27.09 4.33 10.38
CA GLY A 389 -27.71 5.52 9.79
C GLY A 389 -28.53 5.24 8.53
N ARG A 390 -28.67 3.96 8.13
CA ARG A 390 -29.36 3.51 6.91
C ARG A 390 -28.86 4.21 5.63
N LEU A 391 -27.59 4.51 5.59
CA LEU A 391 -26.88 5.03 4.40
C LEU A 391 -26.18 3.91 3.62
N ALA A 392 -26.07 2.73 4.22
CA ALA A 392 -25.44 1.55 3.66
C ALA A 392 -26.02 0.27 4.25
N ASP A 393 -25.86 -0.84 3.52
CA ASP A 393 -26.15 -2.18 4.00
C ASP A 393 -24.88 -2.99 4.16
N TRP A 394 -24.86 -3.96 5.10
CA TRP A 394 -23.79 -4.94 5.15
C TRP A 394 -23.82 -5.81 3.89
N ALA A 395 -22.65 -6.01 3.26
CA ALA A 395 -22.56 -6.93 2.15
C ALA A 395 -22.78 -8.37 2.63
N GLU A 396 -23.61 -9.10 1.92
CA GLU A 396 -23.82 -10.53 2.13
C GLU A 396 -22.53 -11.30 1.86
N ASN A 397 -22.22 -12.31 2.67
CA ASN A 397 -21.06 -13.21 2.54
C ASN A 397 -19.67 -12.58 2.75
N ASP A 398 -19.38 -12.17 3.97
CA ASP A 398 -17.99 -11.86 4.33
C ASP A 398 -17.36 -12.99 5.16
N SER A 399 -16.73 -13.95 4.45
CA SER A 399 -15.98 -15.05 5.06
C SER A 399 -14.69 -14.62 5.78
N ASN A 400 -14.30 -13.34 5.67
CA ASN A 400 -12.97 -12.86 6.09
C ASN A 400 -12.97 -11.92 7.31
N ASN A 401 -14.01 -11.81 8.10
CA ASN A 401 -14.09 -10.88 9.23
C ASN A 401 -13.87 -9.38 8.88
N CYS A 402 -13.82 -9.01 7.63
CA CYS A 402 -13.81 -7.63 7.15
C CYS A 402 -15.25 -7.24 6.83
N ARG A 403 -15.86 -6.44 7.70
CA ARG A 403 -17.22 -5.92 7.48
C ARG A 403 -17.25 -5.05 6.23
N LYS A 404 -17.60 -5.65 5.09
CA LYS A 404 -17.88 -4.94 3.84
C LYS A 404 -19.28 -4.36 3.89
N TYR A 405 -19.48 -3.24 3.25
CA TYR A 405 -20.77 -2.56 3.19
C TYR A 405 -20.95 -1.94 1.80
N ASN A 406 -22.21 -1.87 1.38
CA ASN A 406 -22.61 -1.24 0.14
C ASN A 406 -23.36 0.05 0.49
N ILE A 407 -22.86 1.17 0.04
CA ILE A 407 -23.49 2.47 0.26
C ILE A 407 -24.60 2.67 -0.77
N HIS A 408 -25.77 3.13 -0.34
CA HIS A 408 -26.95 3.30 -1.19
C HIS A 408 -26.68 4.26 -2.38
N SER A 409 -25.81 5.25 -2.20
CA SER A 409 -25.40 6.14 -3.30
C SER A 409 -24.44 5.50 -4.31
N GLY A 410 -24.04 4.23 -4.13
CA GLY A 410 -23.05 3.54 -4.98
C GLY A 410 -21.63 4.03 -4.81
N LYS A 411 -21.36 5.00 -3.94
CA LYS A 411 -20.02 5.56 -3.69
C LYS A 411 -19.15 4.64 -2.83
N ASN A 412 -17.86 4.61 -3.11
CA ASN A 412 -16.85 3.91 -2.31
C ASN A 412 -16.29 4.86 -1.25
N LEU A 413 -17.03 5.07 -0.16
CA LEU A 413 -16.61 5.92 0.96
C LEU A 413 -15.78 5.12 1.95
N THR A 414 -14.68 5.71 2.36
CA THR A 414 -13.82 5.23 3.45
C THR A 414 -13.39 6.45 4.27
N TRP A 415 -12.71 6.23 5.40
CA TRP A 415 -12.20 7.40 6.14
C TRP A 415 -11.29 8.30 5.31
N TYR A 416 -10.61 7.76 4.32
CA TYR A 416 -9.77 8.52 3.41
C TYR A 416 -10.57 9.45 2.49
N SER A 417 -11.85 9.19 2.28
CA SER A 417 -12.76 10.04 1.50
C SER A 417 -12.92 11.45 2.08
N PHE A 418 -12.83 11.61 3.41
CA PHE A 418 -12.85 12.94 4.04
C PHE A 418 -11.71 13.83 3.57
N ARG A 419 -10.54 13.25 3.37
CA ARG A 419 -9.41 13.98 2.80
C ARG A 419 -9.65 14.33 1.33
N HIS A 420 -10.24 13.45 0.54
CA HIS A 420 -10.63 13.76 -0.84
C HIS A 420 -11.62 14.91 -0.87
N THR A 421 -12.66 14.84 -0.05
CA THR A 421 -13.66 15.89 0.09
C THR A 421 -13.03 17.21 0.50
N TYR A 422 -12.15 17.23 1.50
CA TYR A 422 -11.42 18.44 1.91
C TYR A 422 -10.67 19.07 0.73
N ILE A 423 -9.86 18.30 0.02
CA ILE A 423 -9.06 18.80 -1.11
C ILE A 423 -9.99 19.35 -2.20
N THR A 424 -11.02 18.62 -2.60
CA THR A 424 -11.99 19.04 -3.60
C THR A 424 -12.70 20.32 -3.19
N MET A 425 -13.19 20.41 -1.95
CA MET A 425 -13.87 21.61 -1.45
C MET A 425 -12.95 22.83 -1.41
N ARG A 426 -11.68 22.68 -0.99
CA ARG A 426 -10.71 23.78 -0.99
C ARG A 426 -10.39 24.28 -2.39
N LEU A 427 -10.25 23.37 -3.34
CA LEU A 427 -10.04 23.74 -4.75
C LEU A 427 -11.27 24.45 -5.33
N LYS A 428 -12.48 23.96 -5.05
CA LYS A 428 -13.74 24.60 -5.44
C LYS A 428 -13.92 26.01 -4.82
N ALA A 429 -13.44 26.19 -3.59
CA ALA A 429 -13.41 27.48 -2.92
C ALA A 429 -12.32 28.44 -3.44
N GLY A 430 -11.58 28.07 -4.49
CA GLY A 430 -10.52 28.91 -5.09
C GLY A 430 -9.21 28.94 -4.30
N THR A 431 -9.01 28.05 -3.33
CA THR A 431 -7.73 27.99 -2.61
C THR A 431 -6.61 27.59 -3.58
N PRO A 432 -5.48 28.35 -3.64
CA PRO A 432 -4.37 28.04 -4.52
C PRO A 432 -3.85 26.61 -4.35
N LEU A 433 -3.62 25.91 -5.47
CA LEU A 433 -3.17 24.53 -5.51
C LEU A 433 -1.94 24.24 -4.63
N ALA A 434 -0.98 25.19 -4.62
CA ALA A 434 0.22 25.07 -3.82
C ALA A 434 -0.07 25.08 -2.31
N ILE A 435 -1.05 25.87 -1.87
CA ILE A 435 -1.45 25.94 -0.45
C ILE A 435 -2.13 24.62 -0.05
N VAL A 436 -3.06 24.12 -0.89
CA VAL A 436 -3.71 22.83 -0.63
C VAL A 436 -2.70 21.70 -0.60
N ALA A 437 -1.73 21.70 -1.52
CA ALA A 437 -0.65 20.71 -1.58
C ALA A 437 0.22 20.73 -0.31
N ALA A 438 0.63 21.91 0.14
CA ALA A 438 1.43 22.10 1.35
C ALA A 438 0.65 21.64 2.60
N ASN A 439 -0.59 22.08 2.75
CA ASN A 439 -1.43 21.77 3.92
C ASN A 439 -1.78 20.28 4.01
N THR A 440 -1.73 19.55 2.91
CA THR A 440 -2.09 18.12 2.87
C THR A 440 -0.91 17.18 2.65
N ASP A 441 0.33 17.67 2.56
CA ASP A 441 1.51 16.86 2.20
C ASP A 441 1.24 15.98 0.96
N THR A 442 0.79 16.64 -0.12
CA THR A 442 0.49 15.97 -1.41
C THR A 442 1.22 16.72 -2.52
N SER A 443 1.79 15.98 -3.48
CA SER A 443 2.46 16.64 -4.61
C SER A 443 1.45 17.38 -5.50
N LEU A 444 1.86 18.53 -6.05
CA LEU A 444 1.07 19.31 -7.00
C LEU A 444 0.56 18.45 -8.15
N LYS A 445 1.47 17.65 -8.75
CA LYS A 445 1.13 16.72 -9.83
C LYS A 445 0.03 15.74 -9.44
N TYR A 446 0.08 15.18 -8.22
CA TYR A 446 -0.95 14.25 -7.75
C TYR A 446 -2.31 14.95 -7.63
N ILE A 447 -2.33 16.20 -7.12
CA ILE A 447 -3.58 16.97 -7.01
C ILE A 447 -4.11 17.27 -8.41
N GLN A 448 -3.27 17.72 -9.35
CA GLN A 448 -3.64 17.95 -10.74
C GLN A 448 -4.22 16.69 -11.40
N ASP A 449 -3.52 15.55 -11.26
CA ASP A 449 -3.92 14.30 -11.91
C ASP A 449 -5.22 13.69 -11.33
N HIS A 450 -5.58 14.00 -10.08
CA HIS A 450 -6.65 13.29 -9.38
C HIS A 450 -7.81 14.15 -8.90
N TYR A 451 -7.62 15.47 -8.75
CA TYR A 451 -8.64 16.38 -8.21
C TYR A 451 -9.00 17.49 -9.18
N PHE A 452 -8.17 17.72 -10.19
CA PHE A 452 -8.40 18.76 -11.17
C PHE A 452 -9.35 18.27 -12.27
N HIS A 453 -10.53 17.78 -11.87
CA HIS A 453 -11.63 17.49 -12.78
C HIS A 453 -12.56 18.71 -12.93
N TYR A 454 -12.00 19.90 -12.70
CA TYR A 454 -12.71 21.14 -12.92
C TYR A 454 -13.00 21.25 -14.42
N ARG A 455 -14.25 21.13 -14.75
CA ARG A 455 -14.69 21.51 -16.08
C ARG A 455 -14.62 23.03 -16.17
N ALA A 456 -14.19 23.55 -17.31
CA ALA A 456 -14.12 24.99 -17.52
C ALA A 456 -15.49 25.67 -17.32
N ASP A 457 -16.57 24.93 -17.53
CA ASP A 457 -17.96 25.32 -17.29
C ASP A 457 -18.29 25.52 -15.78
N GLU A 458 -17.61 24.80 -14.87
CA GLU A 458 -17.78 25.00 -13.41
C GLU A 458 -16.93 26.16 -12.85
N ALA A 459 -15.99 26.70 -13.64
CA ALA A 459 -15.04 27.75 -13.25
C ALA A 459 -15.36 29.12 -13.92
N THR A 460 -16.60 29.35 -14.28
CA THR A 460 -17.01 30.56 -14.99
C THR A 460 -16.67 31.83 -14.24
N ASP A 461 -16.82 31.85 -12.91
CA ASP A 461 -16.49 33.03 -12.10
C ASP A 461 -14.99 33.29 -12.05
N GLU A 462 -14.16 32.24 -11.94
CA GLU A 462 -12.70 32.33 -11.99
C GLU A 462 -12.22 32.81 -13.35
N LEU A 463 -12.78 32.25 -14.42
CA LEU A 463 -12.46 32.62 -15.80
C LEU A 463 -12.91 34.04 -16.13
N SER A 464 -13.89 34.56 -15.40
CA SER A 464 -14.37 35.94 -15.55
C SER A 464 -13.60 36.97 -14.68
N LYS A 465 -12.77 36.53 -13.76
CA LYS A 465 -11.91 37.42 -12.95
C LYS A 465 -10.98 38.23 -13.87
N GLY A 466 -10.83 39.50 -13.60
CA GLY A 466 -10.02 40.40 -14.42
C GLY A 466 -10.79 41.15 -15.51
N ARG A 467 -12.03 40.77 -15.79
CA ARG A 467 -12.90 41.55 -16.68
C ARG A 467 -13.60 42.70 -15.92
N SER A 468 -13.67 43.87 -16.49
CA SER A 468 -14.42 44.99 -15.87
C SER A 468 -15.88 44.59 -15.67
N LYS A 469 -16.53 45.15 -14.64
CA LYS A 469 -17.97 44.91 -14.40
C LYS A 469 -18.82 45.24 -15.64
N ARG A 470 -18.41 46.27 -16.40
CA ARG A 470 -19.05 46.70 -17.63
C ARG A 470 -18.94 45.66 -18.75
N LEU A 471 -17.76 44.99 -18.88
CA LEU A 471 -17.56 43.95 -19.87
C LEU A 471 -18.35 42.65 -19.54
N ARG A 472 -18.49 42.33 -18.27
CA ARG A 472 -19.30 41.19 -17.82
C ARG A 472 -20.79 41.39 -18.06
N SER A 473 -21.29 42.61 -17.82
CA SER A 473 -22.67 42.98 -18.07
C SER A 473 -23.01 43.00 -19.55
N ALA A 474 -22.10 43.51 -20.39
CA ALA A 474 -22.28 43.55 -21.84
C ALA A 474 -22.30 42.15 -22.49
N MET A 475 -21.48 41.21 -21.99
CA MET A 475 -21.42 39.84 -22.53
C MET A 475 -22.58 38.94 -22.08
N GLY A 476 -23.30 39.29 -21.00
CA GLY A 476 -24.49 38.59 -20.53
C GLY A 476 -25.82 39.10 -21.09
N ALA A 477 -25.83 40.29 -21.68
CA ALA A 477 -27.06 41.00 -22.07
C ALA A 477 -27.27 41.16 -23.58
N MET A 478 -26.24 40.95 -24.42
CA MET A 478 -26.34 41.15 -25.86
C MET A 478 -25.69 40.03 -26.65
N SER A 479 -26.44 39.47 -27.60
CA SER A 479 -25.84 38.72 -28.70
C SER A 479 -25.04 39.69 -29.58
N TRP A 480 -24.01 39.18 -30.27
CA TRP A 480 -23.20 39.98 -31.19
C TRP A 480 -24.06 40.70 -32.26
N VAL A 481 -25.22 40.12 -32.59
CA VAL A 481 -26.18 40.64 -33.56
C VAL A 481 -26.88 41.87 -33.01
N ASP A 482 -27.21 41.92 -31.72
CA ASP A 482 -27.88 43.07 -31.07
C ASP A 482 -26.92 44.23 -30.88
N ALA A 483 -25.62 44.01 -30.72
CA ALA A 483 -24.61 45.07 -30.59
C ALA A 483 -24.40 45.82 -31.93
N VAL A 484 -24.43 45.13 -33.05
CA VAL A 484 -24.28 45.74 -34.38
C VAL A 484 -25.55 46.54 -34.77
N ALA A 485 -26.74 45.99 -34.45
CA ALA A 485 -28.01 46.69 -34.75
C ALA A 485 -28.22 48.02 -34.00
N THR A 486 -27.59 48.18 -32.80
CA THR A 486 -27.65 49.43 -32.01
C THR A 486 -26.68 50.49 -32.51
N GLU A 487 -25.61 50.13 -33.19
CA GLU A 487 -24.68 51.11 -33.81
C GLU A 487 -25.25 51.69 -35.12
N GLU A 488 -26.02 50.90 -35.90
CA GLU A 488 -26.66 51.38 -37.12
C GLU A 488 -27.89 52.27 -36.91
N GLN A 489 -28.48 52.27 -35.69
CA GLN A 489 -29.58 53.14 -35.33
C GLN A 489 -29.15 54.47 -34.72
N ASN A 490 -27.86 54.66 -34.40
CA ASN A 490 -27.32 55.90 -33.80
C ASN A 490 -26.34 56.63 -34.77
N SER A 491 -26.25 56.23 -36.00
CA SER A 491 -25.57 56.93 -37.11
C SER A 491 -26.61 57.46 -38.09
#